data_fad148d4954232cbeb55af1b945e468a
#
_entry.id   fad148d4954232cbeb55af1b945e468a
#
_cell.length_a   1.000
_cell.length_b   1.000
_cell.length_c   1.000
_cell.angle_alpha   90.00
_cell.angle_beta   90.00
_cell.angle_gamma   90.00
#
_symmetry.space_group_name_H-M   'P 1'
#
loop_
_entity.id
_entity.type
_entity.pdbx_description
1 polymer ?
#
loop_
_entity_poly.entity_id
_entity_poly.type
_entity_poly.pdbx_seq_one_letter_code
_entity_poly.pdbx_strand_id
1 'polypeptide(L)'
;MKKISIITSKKYLKSKNYESLIEILKSNDIEYEIVNIDENIDLKITNSNLILSVGGDGTALRAMKIAWLSKLPVLNIGSGRIGYLVNSLNDIDFNKIIKDKNLDNNKKRTPIIQNQNENLPAFNEIVIIKNSPTRILDIELEVYDQKVKLRADGIIISTSLGSTAYNYSAGGPIVQTSIESIIITPISPFTKFPRSIVVDSSSELKINIPKKQHYSIQFDGVEEYLSDTKSDEKFNYKLSSRNLKVLEELDIPKLDLFLNQILR
;
A
#
# COMPACT_ATOMS: atom_id res chain seq x y z
N MET A 1 -15.06 -22.34 -3.89
CA MET A 1 -14.91 -20.96 -4.43
C MET A 1 -15.53 -20.93 -5.80
N LYS A 2 -16.38 -19.95 -6.13
CA LYS A 2 -17.14 -19.98 -7.39
C LYS A 2 -16.60 -19.02 -8.47
N LYS A 3 -16.14 -17.84 -8.09
CA LYS A 3 -15.64 -16.84 -9.04
C LYS A 3 -14.46 -16.04 -8.48
N ILE A 4 -13.48 -15.76 -9.35
CA ILE A 4 -12.26 -15.01 -9.04
C ILE A 4 -12.11 -13.85 -10.01
N SER A 5 -11.70 -12.68 -9.53
CA SER A 5 -11.28 -11.57 -10.39
C SER A 5 -9.77 -11.46 -10.44
N ILE A 6 -9.20 -11.51 -11.63
CA ILE A 6 -7.76 -11.42 -11.87
C ILE A 6 -7.41 -9.98 -12.26
N ILE A 7 -6.67 -9.33 -11.39
CA ILE A 7 -6.16 -7.98 -11.61
C ILE A 7 -4.77 -8.06 -12.23
N THR A 8 -4.60 -7.50 -13.41
CA THR A 8 -3.31 -7.53 -14.12
C THR A 8 -3.19 -6.36 -15.10
N SER A 9 -1.98 -6.10 -15.57
CA SER A 9 -1.69 -5.17 -16.67
C SER A 9 -1.49 -5.92 -17.96
N LYS A 10 -1.76 -5.28 -19.12
CA LYS A 10 -1.58 -5.87 -20.46
C LYS A 10 -0.21 -6.52 -20.66
N LYS A 11 0.85 -5.94 -20.08
CA LYS A 11 2.22 -6.46 -20.19
C LYS A 11 2.42 -7.83 -19.52
N TYR A 12 1.54 -8.23 -18.59
CA TYR A 12 1.67 -9.51 -17.87
C TYR A 12 0.78 -10.63 -18.38
N LEU A 13 -0.15 -10.34 -19.32
CA LEU A 13 -1.07 -11.34 -19.89
C LEU A 13 -0.38 -12.49 -20.65
N LYS A 14 0.91 -12.30 -21.01
CA LYS A 14 1.75 -13.32 -21.64
C LYS A 14 2.85 -13.83 -20.72
N SER A 15 2.78 -13.55 -19.43
CA SER A 15 3.77 -14.05 -18.48
C SER A 15 3.49 -15.53 -18.17
N LYS A 16 4.56 -16.31 -17.97
CA LYS A 16 4.46 -17.73 -17.64
C LYS A 16 3.55 -17.98 -16.43
N ASN A 17 3.67 -17.13 -15.39
CA ASN A 17 2.85 -17.28 -14.18
C ASN A 17 1.37 -16.98 -14.44
N TYR A 18 1.05 -16.06 -15.35
CA TYR A 18 -0.33 -15.81 -15.77
C TYR A 18 -0.90 -17.01 -16.51
N GLU A 19 -0.19 -17.55 -17.50
CA GLU A 19 -0.62 -18.72 -18.28
C GLU A 19 -0.84 -19.94 -17.37
N SER A 20 0.13 -20.24 -16.49
CA SER A 20 0.00 -21.32 -15.51
C SER A 20 -1.17 -21.13 -14.55
N LEU A 21 -1.42 -19.91 -14.08
CA LEU A 21 -2.58 -19.60 -13.26
C LEU A 21 -3.91 -19.90 -14.00
N ILE A 22 -4.02 -19.48 -15.25
CA ILE A 22 -5.22 -19.74 -16.06
C ILE A 22 -5.46 -21.25 -16.24
N GLU A 23 -4.40 -22.04 -16.47
CA GLU A 23 -4.50 -23.50 -16.55
C GLU A 23 -4.99 -24.11 -15.23
N ILE A 24 -4.46 -23.65 -14.08
CA ILE A 24 -4.91 -24.10 -12.75
C ILE A 24 -6.39 -23.76 -12.53
N LEU A 25 -6.84 -22.57 -12.88
CA LEU A 25 -8.24 -22.19 -12.70
C LEU A 25 -9.18 -23.03 -13.58
N LYS A 26 -8.81 -23.26 -14.84
CA LYS A 26 -9.57 -24.10 -15.76
C LYS A 26 -9.65 -25.55 -15.30
N SER A 27 -8.54 -26.13 -14.85
CA SER A 27 -8.50 -27.53 -14.37
C SER A 27 -9.31 -27.77 -13.10
N ASN A 28 -9.60 -26.72 -12.34
CA ASN A 28 -10.43 -26.76 -11.13
C ASN A 28 -11.87 -26.26 -11.34
N ASP A 29 -12.28 -26.00 -12.58
CA ASP A 29 -13.61 -25.50 -12.95
C ASP A 29 -14.01 -24.22 -12.20
N ILE A 30 -13.04 -23.27 -12.11
CA ILE A 30 -13.25 -21.99 -11.44
C ILE A 30 -13.57 -20.91 -12.47
N GLU A 31 -14.71 -20.27 -12.30
CA GLU A 31 -15.06 -19.09 -13.08
C GLU A 31 -14.13 -17.92 -12.75
N TYR A 32 -13.64 -17.24 -13.77
CA TYR A 32 -12.80 -16.06 -13.58
C TYR A 32 -13.13 -14.95 -14.58
N GLU A 33 -12.83 -13.73 -14.17
CA GLU A 33 -12.83 -12.54 -15.03
C GLU A 33 -11.47 -11.83 -14.96
N ILE A 34 -11.10 -11.12 -16.02
CA ILE A 34 -9.84 -10.39 -16.10
C ILE A 34 -10.15 -8.90 -16.03
N VAL A 35 -9.50 -8.20 -15.13
CA VAL A 35 -9.59 -6.76 -14.93
C VAL A 35 -8.24 -6.15 -15.24
N ASN A 36 -8.21 -5.33 -16.31
CA ASN A 36 -7.00 -4.63 -16.71
C ASN A 36 -6.86 -3.32 -15.92
N ILE A 37 -5.83 -3.23 -15.08
CA ILE A 37 -5.57 -2.02 -14.26
C ILE A 37 -5.10 -0.81 -15.06
N ASP A 38 -4.67 -0.99 -16.32
CA ASP A 38 -4.25 0.13 -17.14
C ASP A 38 -5.46 0.99 -17.61
N GLU A 39 -6.68 0.47 -17.46
CA GLU A 39 -7.91 1.11 -17.94
C GLU A 39 -8.79 1.70 -16.82
N ASN A 40 -8.66 1.24 -15.57
CA ASN A 40 -9.54 1.67 -14.49
C ASN A 40 -8.93 1.48 -13.10
N ILE A 41 -8.77 2.56 -12.33
CA ILE A 41 -8.08 2.53 -11.03
C ILE A 41 -9.06 2.36 -9.86
N ASP A 42 -10.32 2.81 -9.99
CA ASP A 42 -11.28 2.86 -8.88
C ASP A 42 -12.41 1.82 -9.00
N LEU A 43 -12.08 0.67 -9.57
CA LEU A 43 -13.06 -0.39 -9.79
C LEU A 43 -13.44 -1.09 -8.48
N LYS A 44 -14.74 -1.13 -8.19
CA LYS A 44 -15.30 -1.98 -7.14
C LYS A 44 -15.87 -3.25 -7.74
N ILE A 45 -15.35 -4.40 -7.27
CA ILE A 45 -15.78 -5.73 -7.73
C ILE A 45 -16.86 -6.25 -6.77
N THR A 46 -17.98 -6.71 -7.32
CA THR A 46 -19.15 -7.16 -6.51
C THR A 46 -19.43 -8.66 -6.64
N ASN A 47 -19.00 -9.29 -7.72
CA ASN A 47 -19.40 -10.67 -8.07
C ASN A 47 -18.26 -11.68 -7.98
N SER A 48 -17.32 -11.49 -7.04
CA SER A 48 -16.19 -12.41 -6.84
C SER A 48 -16.03 -12.79 -5.37
N ASN A 49 -15.33 -13.89 -5.14
CA ASN A 49 -15.02 -14.38 -3.79
C ASN A 49 -13.57 -14.03 -3.39
N LEU A 50 -12.71 -13.83 -4.37
CA LEU A 50 -11.28 -13.59 -4.19
C LEU A 50 -10.78 -12.70 -5.33
N ILE A 51 -9.87 -11.79 -5.02
CA ILE A 51 -9.09 -11.06 -6.00
C ILE A 51 -7.70 -11.72 -6.08
N LEU A 52 -7.28 -12.05 -7.30
CA LEU A 52 -5.90 -12.43 -7.59
C LEU A 52 -5.22 -11.29 -8.33
N SER A 53 -4.00 -10.92 -7.93
CA SER A 53 -3.18 -10.05 -8.77
C SER A 53 -2.08 -10.86 -9.46
N VAL A 54 -1.76 -10.52 -10.71
CA VAL A 54 -0.60 -11.06 -11.40
C VAL A 54 0.25 -9.90 -11.90
N GLY A 55 1.45 -9.74 -11.30
CA GLY A 55 2.32 -8.63 -11.65
C GLY A 55 3.46 -8.41 -10.67
N GLY A 56 3.93 -7.18 -10.56
CA GLY A 56 4.87 -6.74 -9.53
C GLY A 56 4.17 -6.04 -8.37
N ASP A 57 4.96 -5.46 -7.44
CA ASP A 57 4.44 -4.80 -6.24
C ASP A 57 3.46 -3.66 -6.55
N GLY A 58 3.68 -2.88 -7.62
CA GLY A 58 2.73 -1.85 -8.05
C GLY A 58 1.37 -2.41 -8.49
N THR A 59 1.34 -3.59 -9.13
CA THR A 59 0.09 -4.28 -9.46
C THR A 59 -0.58 -4.80 -8.20
N ALA A 60 0.21 -5.34 -7.27
CA ALA A 60 -0.28 -5.84 -5.98
C ALA A 60 -0.93 -4.72 -5.15
N LEU A 61 -0.31 -3.55 -5.03
CA LEU A 61 -0.89 -2.39 -4.32
C LEU A 61 -2.23 -1.96 -4.91
N ARG A 62 -2.33 -1.88 -6.24
CA ARG A 62 -3.60 -1.55 -6.91
C ARG A 62 -4.67 -2.62 -6.66
N ALA A 63 -4.30 -3.90 -6.71
CA ALA A 63 -5.21 -5.00 -6.40
C ALA A 63 -5.65 -4.97 -4.92
N MET A 64 -4.76 -4.60 -3.99
CA MET A 64 -5.10 -4.41 -2.58
C MET A 64 -6.10 -3.25 -2.39
N LYS A 65 -5.93 -2.12 -3.10
CA LYS A 65 -6.90 -1.00 -3.09
C LYS A 65 -8.27 -1.47 -3.60
N ILE A 66 -8.32 -2.18 -4.73
CA ILE A 66 -9.57 -2.73 -5.30
C ILE A 66 -10.22 -3.74 -4.33
N ALA A 67 -9.42 -4.64 -3.74
CA ALA A 67 -9.88 -5.62 -2.77
C ALA A 67 -10.46 -4.95 -1.51
N TRP A 68 -9.82 -3.89 -1.04
CA TRP A 68 -10.30 -3.08 0.06
C TRP A 68 -11.66 -2.44 -0.23
N LEU A 69 -11.81 -1.78 -1.38
CA LEU A 69 -13.07 -1.15 -1.80
C LEU A 69 -14.18 -2.18 -2.02
N SER A 70 -13.81 -3.37 -2.49
CA SER A 70 -14.72 -4.49 -2.75
C SER A 70 -15.04 -5.32 -1.51
N LYS A 71 -14.32 -5.12 -0.40
CA LYS A 71 -14.40 -5.94 0.83
C LYS A 71 -14.12 -7.42 0.58
N LEU A 72 -13.20 -7.70 -0.33
CA LEU A 72 -12.77 -9.04 -0.73
C LEU A 72 -11.34 -9.33 -0.25
N PRO A 73 -10.99 -10.60 -0.01
CA PRO A 73 -9.62 -11.00 0.20
C PRO A 73 -8.81 -10.87 -1.09
N VAL A 74 -7.48 -10.77 -0.97
CA VAL A 74 -6.58 -10.69 -2.11
C VAL A 74 -5.41 -11.65 -1.97
N LEU A 75 -4.97 -12.25 -3.09
CA LEU A 75 -3.74 -13.00 -3.22
C LEU A 75 -2.89 -12.37 -4.34
N ASN A 76 -1.68 -11.97 -4.00
CA ASN A 76 -0.77 -11.33 -4.94
C ASN A 76 0.27 -12.32 -5.48
N ILE A 77 0.33 -12.47 -6.80
CA ILE A 77 1.21 -13.40 -7.52
C ILE A 77 2.22 -12.61 -8.34
N GLY A 78 3.49 -12.94 -8.19
CA GLY A 78 4.58 -12.34 -8.95
C GLY A 78 4.58 -12.77 -10.41
N SER A 79 4.95 -11.88 -11.32
CA SER A 79 5.09 -12.17 -12.75
C SER A 79 6.42 -12.84 -13.13
N GLY A 80 7.24 -13.23 -12.14
CA GLY A 80 8.54 -13.89 -12.33
C GLY A 80 9.71 -13.24 -11.59
N ARG A 81 9.57 -11.99 -11.14
CA ARG A 81 10.53 -11.35 -10.23
C ARG A 81 10.02 -11.42 -8.80
N ILE A 82 10.94 -11.61 -7.87
CA ILE A 82 10.63 -11.55 -6.43
C ILE A 82 10.30 -10.10 -6.08
N GLY A 83 9.14 -9.89 -5.45
CA GLY A 83 8.70 -8.60 -4.91
C GLY A 83 8.34 -8.72 -3.43
N TYR A 84 8.10 -7.58 -2.78
CA TYR A 84 7.76 -7.54 -1.36
C TYR A 84 6.30 -7.89 -1.08
N LEU A 85 5.42 -7.63 -2.05
CA LEU A 85 3.98 -7.78 -1.92
C LEU A 85 3.44 -9.00 -2.67
N VAL A 86 4.27 -9.67 -3.45
CA VAL A 86 3.87 -10.78 -4.30
C VAL A 86 4.47 -12.10 -3.84
N ASN A 87 3.75 -13.19 -4.09
CA ASN A 87 4.17 -14.57 -3.83
C ASN A 87 4.66 -15.23 -5.12
N SER A 88 5.52 -16.23 -5.02
CA SER A 88 5.83 -17.10 -6.15
C SER A 88 4.63 -18.03 -6.41
N LEU A 89 4.24 -18.21 -7.66
CA LEU A 89 3.15 -19.12 -8.03
C LEU A 89 3.44 -20.56 -7.60
N ASN A 90 4.71 -20.97 -7.62
CA ASN A 90 5.12 -22.33 -7.25
C ASN A 90 4.97 -22.60 -5.75
N ASP A 91 4.93 -21.56 -4.93
CA ASP A 91 4.83 -21.67 -3.47
C ASP A 91 3.37 -21.61 -2.99
N ILE A 92 2.41 -21.55 -3.92
CA ILE A 92 0.97 -21.43 -3.62
C ILE A 92 0.28 -22.78 -3.82
N ASP A 93 -0.32 -23.31 -2.77
CA ASP A 93 -1.23 -24.45 -2.87
C ASP A 93 -2.67 -23.99 -3.18
N PHE A 94 -2.97 -23.86 -4.49
CA PHE A 94 -4.30 -23.46 -4.95
C PHE A 94 -5.40 -24.42 -4.51
N ASN A 95 -5.13 -25.73 -4.39
CA ASN A 95 -6.12 -26.68 -3.95
C ASN A 95 -6.55 -26.43 -2.50
N LYS A 96 -5.61 -26.01 -1.65
CA LYS A 96 -5.90 -25.60 -0.28
C LYS A 96 -6.74 -24.31 -0.25
N ILE A 97 -6.35 -23.29 -1.03
CA ILE A 97 -7.09 -22.02 -1.12
C ILE A 97 -8.51 -22.22 -1.63
N ILE A 98 -8.69 -23.06 -2.67
CA ILE A 98 -10.01 -23.32 -3.27
C ILE A 98 -10.93 -24.05 -2.28
N LYS A 99 -10.39 -24.98 -1.50
CA LYS A 99 -11.14 -25.78 -0.51
C LYS A 99 -11.41 -25.01 0.78
N ASP A 100 -10.56 -24.06 1.14
CA ASP A 100 -10.72 -23.24 2.34
C ASP A 100 -11.84 -22.21 2.12
N LYS A 101 -13.01 -22.49 2.70
CA LYS A 101 -14.17 -21.59 2.60
C LYS A 101 -13.96 -20.27 3.36
N ASN A 102 -13.12 -20.27 4.38
CA ASN A 102 -12.94 -19.13 5.27
C ASN A 102 -11.70 -18.29 4.90
N LEU A 103 -10.81 -18.86 4.08
CA LEU A 103 -9.52 -18.24 3.73
C LEU A 103 -8.74 -17.80 4.99
N ASP A 104 -8.60 -18.77 5.94
CA ASP A 104 -8.04 -18.48 7.27
C ASP A 104 -6.52 -18.28 7.25
N ASN A 105 -5.83 -18.82 6.21
CA ASN A 105 -4.41 -18.53 6.01
C ASN A 105 -4.21 -17.16 5.38
N ASN A 106 -4.38 -16.11 6.19
CA ASN A 106 -4.23 -14.73 5.75
C ASN A 106 -3.48 -13.88 6.76
N LYS A 107 -2.85 -12.82 6.25
CA LYS A 107 -2.31 -11.70 7.04
C LYS A 107 -3.28 -10.52 6.95
N LYS A 108 -3.49 -9.87 8.06
CA LYS A 108 -4.26 -8.62 8.10
C LYS A 108 -3.34 -7.47 7.72
N ARG A 109 -3.79 -6.60 6.82
CA ARG A 109 -3.08 -5.39 6.42
C ARG A 109 -3.96 -4.18 6.65
N THR A 110 -3.49 -3.29 7.50
CA THR A 110 -4.21 -2.08 7.92
C THR A 110 -3.65 -0.88 7.16
N PRO A 111 -4.43 -0.23 6.28
CA PRO A 111 -3.97 0.96 5.58
C PRO A 111 -4.08 2.20 6.45
N ILE A 112 -3.31 3.23 6.10
CA ILE A 112 -3.53 4.60 6.57
C ILE A 112 -4.67 5.21 5.75
N ILE A 113 -5.55 5.94 6.43
CA ILE A 113 -6.65 6.69 5.83
C ILE A 113 -6.56 8.16 6.24
N GLN A 114 -7.04 9.04 5.35
CA GLN A 114 -7.11 10.48 5.58
C GLN A 114 -8.53 10.90 5.93
N ASN A 115 -8.70 11.70 7.00
CA ASN A 115 -10.00 12.29 7.39
C ASN A 115 -11.13 11.24 7.48
N GLN A 116 -10.80 10.03 7.91
CA GLN A 116 -11.73 8.87 7.98
C GLN A 116 -12.27 8.42 6.60
N ASN A 117 -11.66 8.85 5.51
CA ASN A 117 -12.07 8.45 4.16
C ASN A 117 -11.54 7.05 3.81
N GLU A 118 -12.37 6.04 3.97
CA GLU A 118 -12.07 4.64 3.66
C GLU A 118 -11.96 4.34 2.14
N ASN A 119 -12.28 5.32 1.28
CA ASN A 119 -12.18 5.14 -0.17
C ASN A 119 -10.75 5.42 -0.71
N LEU A 120 -9.90 6.05 0.11
CA LEU A 120 -8.50 6.34 -0.24
C LEU A 120 -7.54 5.66 0.75
N PRO A 121 -7.41 4.33 0.72
CA PRO A 121 -6.47 3.62 1.58
C PRO A 121 -5.04 3.75 1.04
N ALA A 122 -4.06 3.92 1.93
CA ALA A 122 -2.64 3.76 1.61
C ALA A 122 -2.08 2.56 2.38
N PHE A 123 -1.64 1.54 1.66
CA PHE A 123 -1.04 0.34 2.26
C PHE A 123 0.45 0.51 2.50
N ASN A 124 1.16 1.24 1.66
CA ASN A 124 2.54 1.63 1.92
C ASN A 124 2.59 2.96 2.65
N GLU A 125 2.29 4.06 1.96
CA GLU A 125 2.45 5.39 2.52
C GLU A 125 1.55 6.46 1.87
N ILE A 126 1.33 7.52 2.63
CA ILE A 126 0.84 8.80 2.15
C ILE A 126 2.02 9.77 2.11
N VAL A 127 2.19 10.44 0.99
CA VAL A 127 3.26 11.41 0.78
C VAL A 127 2.66 12.78 0.55
N ILE A 128 3.05 13.76 1.37
CA ILE A 128 2.80 15.17 1.10
C ILE A 128 4.11 15.76 0.60
N ILE A 129 4.13 16.24 -0.64
CA ILE A 129 5.35 16.72 -1.28
C ILE A 129 5.13 18.03 -2.01
N LYS A 130 6.13 18.92 -1.94
CA LYS A 130 6.12 20.20 -2.66
C LYS A 130 6.01 20.01 -4.18
N ASN A 131 5.29 20.90 -4.84
CA ASN A 131 5.23 20.99 -6.30
C ASN A 131 6.13 22.11 -6.85
N SER A 132 6.79 22.87 -5.98
CA SER A 132 7.72 23.92 -6.38
C SER A 132 9.17 23.46 -6.18
N PRO A 133 10.04 23.51 -7.20
CA PRO A 133 11.44 23.13 -7.05
C PRO A 133 12.22 23.99 -6.04
N THR A 134 11.84 25.24 -5.90
CA THR A 134 12.61 26.26 -5.16
C THR A 134 12.02 26.60 -3.79
N ARG A 135 10.81 26.13 -3.46
CA ARG A 135 10.13 26.48 -2.21
C ARG A 135 10.03 25.25 -1.31
N ILE A 136 10.42 25.39 -0.06
CA ILE A 136 10.29 24.40 1.00
C ILE A 136 8.89 24.52 1.60
N LEU A 137 8.27 23.42 2.02
CA LEU A 137 7.01 23.42 2.75
C LEU A 137 7.23 23.76 4.23
N ASP A 138 6.35 24.56 4.77
CA ASP A 138 6.15 24.73 6.20
C ASP A 138 5.00 23.77 6.61
N ILE A 139 5.28 22.83 7.48
CA ILE A 139 4.36 21.77 7.90
C ILE A 139 4.26 21.84 9.43
N GLU A 140 3.04 21.88 9.96
CA GLU A 140 2.80 21.71 11.39
C GLU A 140 2.26 20.30 11.62
N LEU A 141 3.02 19.47 12.33
CA LEU A 141 2.65 18.13 12.73
C LEU A 141 2.21 18.14 14.20
N GLU A 142 1.05 17.51 14.49
CA GLU A 142 0.59 17.26 15.84
C GLU A 142 0.40 15.76 16.03
N VAL A 143 1.05 15.19 17.05
CA VAL A 143 0.92 13.81 17.51
C VAL A 143 1.00 13.80 19.04
N TYR A 144 0.14 13.03 19.71
CA TYR A 144 0.03 13.00 21.18
C TYR A 144 -0.06 14.40 21.81
N ASP A 145 -0.85 15.30 21.22
CA ASP A 145 -0.99 16.71 21.62
C ASP A 145 0.33 17.53 21.59
N GLN A 146 1.39 16.96 21.04
CA GLN A 146 2.66 17.65 20.81
C GLN A 146 2.69 18.23 19.40
N LYS A 147 2.96 19.53 19.30
CA LYS A 147 3.06 20.25 18.02
C LYS A 147 4.50 20.47 17.63
N VAL A 148 4.85 20.06 16.43
CA VAL A 148 6.19 20.24 15.87
C VAL A 148 6.07 20.98 14.53
N LYS A 149 6.89 22.00 14.35
CA LYS A 149 7.03 22.70 13.06
C LYS A 149 8.19 22.09 12.28
N LEU A 150 7.90 21.71 11.07
CA LEU A 150 8.84 21.09 10.13
C LEU A 150 8.92 21.96 8.88
N ARG A 151 10.13 22.25 8.43
CA ARG A 151 10.39 22.79 7.08
C ARG A 151 11.13 21.74 6.29
N ALA A 152 10.51 21.25 5.20
CA ALA A 152 11.02 20.12 4.41
C ALA A 152 10.48 20.18 2.98
N ASP A 153 11.05 19.37 2.11
CA ASP A 153 10.49 19.13 0.77
C ASP A 153 9.15 18.38 0.83
N GLY A 154 8.92 17.65 1.92
CA GLY A 154 7.70 16.93 2.16
C GLY A 154 7.76 16.08 3.43
N ILE A 155 6.72 15.27 3.62
CA ILE A 155 6.60 14.34 4.73
C ILE A 155 5.96 13.04 4.23
N ILE A 156 6.46 11.93 4.71
CA ILE A 156 5.94 10.58 4.45
C ILE A 156 5.28 10.07 5.71
N ILE A 157 4.06 9.55 5.58
CA ILE A 157 3.32 8.87 6.62
C ILE A 157 3.16 7.43 6.15
N SER A 158 3.97 6.52 6.70
CA SER A 158 4.08 5.15 6.22
C SER A 158 3.52 4.15 7.23
N THR A 159 2.97 3.05 6.73
CA THR A 159 2.69 1.85 7.52
C THR A 159 3.97 1.05 7.73
N SER A 160 3.93 0.04 8.61
CA SER A 160 5.04 -0.93 8.73
C SER A 160 5.27 -1.69 7.43
N LEU A 161 4.23 -1.94 6.61
CA LEU A 161 4.36 -2.58 5.30
C LEU A 161 5.15 -1.70 4.34
N GLY A 162 4.87 -0.39 4.33
CA GLY A 162 5.55 0.62 3.50
C GLY A 162 6.94 1.01 4.00
N SER A 163 7.38 0.51 5.16
CA SER A 163 8.68 0.87 5.74
C SER A 163 9.86 0.59 4.80
N THR A 164 9.73 -0.38 3.90
CA THR A 164 10.72 -0.77 2.89
C THR A 164 10.55 -0.08 1.53
N ALA A 165 9.51 0.76 1.36
CA ALA A 165 9.19 1.50 0.13
C ALA A 165 9.83 2.91 0.14
N TYR A 166 9.08 3.95 -0.18
CA TYR A 166 9.61 5.31 -0.24
C TYR A 166 10.13 5.80 1.12
N ASN A 167 9.51 5.35 2.23
CA ASN A 167 10.01 5.61 3.57
C ASN A 167 11.50 5.25 3.71
N TYR A 168 11.92 4.07 3.22
CA TYR A 168 13.33 3.64 3.26
C TYR A 168 14.23 4.57 2.44
N SER A 169 13.82 4.92 1.24
CA SER A 169 14.57 5.82 0.35
C SER A 169 14.75 7.22 0.95
N ALA A 170 13.81 7.68 1.77
CA ALA A 170 13.88 8.93 2.50
C ALA A 170 14.69 8.84 3.81
N GLY A 171 15.25 7.68 4.14
CA GLY A 171 16.06 7.44 5.34
C GLY A 171 15.24 7.07 6.58
N GLY A 172 14.00 6.64 6.41
CA GLY A 172 13.16 6.10 7.46
C GLY A 172 13.59 4.68 7.89
N PRO A 173 13.20 4.22 9.08
CA PRO A 173 13.55 2.91 9.60
C PRO A 173 12.77 1.81 8.86
N ILE A 174 13.36 0.62 8.81
CA ILE A 174 12.66 -0.61 8.45
C ILE A 174 11.94 -1.10 9.70
N VAL A 175 10.65 -1.36 9.57
CA VAL A 175 9.81 -1.92 10.64
C VAL A 175 9.23 -3.24 10.18
N GLN A 176 9.33 -4.25 11.04
CA GLN A 176 8.78 -5.56 10.77
C GLN A 176 7.25 -5.48 10.61
N THR A 177 6.70 -6.11 9.59
CA THR A 177 5.27 -6.00 9.24
C THR A 177 4.30 -6.60 10.27
N SER A 178 4.82 -7.35 11.25
CA SER A 178 4.06 -7.82 12.41
C SER A 178 3.86 -6.75 13.49
N ILE A 179 4.62 -5.65 13.43
CA ILE A 179 4.50 -4.51 14.35
C ILE A 179 3.63 -3.46 13.67
N GLU A 180 2.35 -3.38 14.05
CA GLU A 180 1.48 -2.32 13.55
C GLU A 180 1.92 -0.97 14.12
N SER A 181 2.35 -0.08 13.25
CA SER A 181 2.82 1.26 13.61
C SER A 181 2.63 2.26 12.46
N ILE A 182 2.71 3.54 12.78
CA ILE A 182 2.80 4.61 11.80
C ILE A 182 4.22 5.18 11.86
N ILE A 183 4.85 5.34 10.71
CA ILE A 183 6.19 5.91 10.58
C ILE A 183 6.06 7.27 9.93
N ILE A 184 6.67 8.28 10.53
CA ILE A 184 6.67 9.65 10.06
C ILE A 184 8.09 10.01 9.65
N THR A 185 8.32 10.21 8.36
CA THR A 185 9.65 10.49 7.82
C THR A 185 9.65 11.77 6.99
N PRO A 186 10.44 12.79 7.35
CA PRO A 186 10.54 14.00 6.56
C PRO A 186 11.36 13.75 5.29
N ILE A 187 11.03 14.46 4.22
CA ILE A 187 11.79 14.47 2.97
C ILE A 187 12.68 15.72 2.96
N SER A 188 14.00 15.53 2.94
CA SER A 188 14.99 16.61 2.90
C SER A 188 14.70 17.74 3.92
N PRO A 189 14.63 17.45 5.22
CA PRO A 189 14.29 18.45 6.22
C PRO A 189 15.36 19.53 6.34
N PHE A 190 14.93 20.78 6.37
CA PHE A 190 15.80 21.95 6.63
C PHE A 190 15.93 22.24 8.13
N THR A 191 14.87 21.98 8.90
CA THR A 191 14.87 22.15 10.36
C THR A 191 15.46 20.94 11.06
N LYS A 192 15.94 21.12 12.30
CA LYS A 192 16.35 20.02 13.17
C LYS A 192 15.12 19.19 13.56
N PHE A 193 14.79 18.22 12.74
CA PHE A 193 13.76 17.22 12.99
C PHE A 193 14.44 15.86 13.17
N PRO A 194 13.93 14.93 14.00
CA PRO A 194 14.40 13.55 14.01
C PRO A 194 14.37 12.98 12.60
N ARG A 195 15.26 12.05 12.25
CA ARG A 195 15.25 11.43 10.91
C ARG A 195 13.89 10.80 10.62
N SER A 196 13.30 10.17 11.62
CA SER A 196 11.93 9.65 11.58
C SER A 196 11.41 9.43 13.00
N ILE A 197 10.10 9.34 13.10
CA ILE A 197 9.39 9.02 14.34
C ILE A 197 8.52 7.80 14.06
N VAL A 198 8.56 6.80 14.94
CA VAL A 198 7.65 5.66 14.90
C VAL A 198 6.68 5.80 16.08
N VAL A 199 5.39 5.75 15.77
CA VAL A 199 4.31 5.84 16.76
C VAL A 199 3.44 4.60 16.68
N ASP A 200 2.71 4.31 17.76
CA ASP A 200 1.85 3.12 17.79
C ASP A 200 0.66 3.22 16.83
N SER A 201 0.02 2.08 16.59
CA SER A 201 -1.08 1.95 15.64
C SER A 201 -2.35 2.73 16.00
N SER A 202 -2.52 3.12 17.26
CA SER A 202 -3.68 3.90 17.74
C SER A 202 -3.51 5.41 17.54
N SER A 203 -2.31 5.83 17.12
CA SER A 203 -1.99 7.26 16.97
C SER A 203 -2.82 7.91 15.87
N GLU A 204 -3.28 9.11 16.13
CA GLU A 204 -3.85 10.02 15.14
C GLU A 204 -2.88 11.18 14.90
N LEU A 205 -2.54 11.40 13.62
CA LEU A 205 -1.65 12.46 13.20
C LEU A 205 -2.48 13.59 12.61
N LYS A 206 -2.23 14.83 13.07
CA LYS A 206 -2.82 16.00 12.46
C LYS A 206 -1.72 16.79 11.76
N ILE A 207 -1.93 17.08 10.49
CA ILE A 207 -1.02 17.89 9.68
C ILE A 207 -1.76 19.14 9.25
N ASN A 208 -1.16 20.28 9.55
CA ASN A 208 -1.61 21.59 9.08
C ASN A 208 -0.56 22.16 8.12
N ILE A 209 -1.00 22.56 6.93
CA ILE A 209 -0.17 23.23 5.93
C ILE A 209 -0.72 24.62 5.72
N PRO A 210 0.06 25.67 6.08
CA PRO A 210 -0.34 27.05 5.87
C PRO A 210 -0.63 27.36 4.41
N LYS A 211 -1.56 28.27 4.16
CA LYS A 211 -1.91 28.76 2.82
C LYS A 211 -0.71 29.25 2.00
N LYS A 212 -0.90 29.41 0.70
CA LYS A 212 0.10 29.88 -0.28
C LYS A 212 1.26 28.93 -0.51
N GLN A 213 1.08 27.64 -0.20
CA GLN A 213 2.04 26.60 -0.50
C GLN A 213 1.51 25.66 -1.57
N HIS A 214 2.38 25.25 -2.50
CA HIS A 214 2.04 24.35 -3.60
C HIS A 214 2.58 22.95 -3.29
N TYR A 215 1.68 21.99 -3.11
CA TYR A 215 2.01 20.62 -2.83
C TYR A 215 0.97 19.66 -3.40
N SER A 216 1.33 18.38 -3.49
CA SER A 216 0.41 17.30 -3.75
C SER A 216 0.41 16.28 -2.62
N ILE A 217 -0.68 15.52 -2.52
CA ILE A 217 -0.79 14.37 -1.64
C ILE A 217 -0.94 13.13 -2.50
N GLN A 218 -0.09 12.14 -2.25
CA GLN A 218 -0.04 10.88 -2.98
C GLN A 218 -0.36 9.73 -2.03
N PHE A 219 -1.15 8.77 -2.50
CA PHE A 219 -1.50 7.53 -1.79
C PHE A 219 -0.91 6.36 -2.57
N ASP A 220 0.05 5.64 -1.98
CA ASP A 220 0.77 4.52 -2.63
C ASP A 220 1.33 4.91 -4.02
N GLY A 221 1.88 6.12 -4.14
CA GLY A 221 2.47 6.64 -5.37
C GLY A 221 1.50 7.18 -6.41
N VAL A 222 0.20 7.27 -6.10
CA VAL A 222 -0.82 7.90 -6.95
C VAL A 222 -1.18 9.27 -6.40
N GLU A 223 -1.07 10.32 -7.22
CA GLU A 223 -1.46 11.67 -6.83
C GLU A 223 -3.00 11.77 -6.80
N GLU A 224 -3.55 12.06 -5.62
CA GLU A 224 -5.00 12.13 -5.39
C GLU A 224 -5.46 13.55 -5.05
N TYR A 225 -4.53 14.46 -4.75
CA TYR A 225 -4.87 15.80 -4.32
C TYR A 225 -3.79 16.82 -4.70
N LEU A 226 -4.23 17.99 -5.17
CA LEU A 226 -3.42 19.18 -5.39
C LEU A 226 -3.90 20.31 -4.48
N SER A 227 -2.98 21.01 -3.83
CA SER A 227 -3.32 22.14 -2.96
C SER A 227 -4.02 23.27 -3.70
N ASP A 228 -5.04 23.89 -3.10
CA ASP A 228 -5.73 25.06 -3.65
C ASP A 228 -5.05 26.39 -3.28
N THR A 229 -4.17 26.38 -2.29
CA THR A 229 -3.36 27.52 -1.79
C THR A 229 -4.12 28.70 -1.15
N LYS A 230 -5.44 28.68 -1.13
CA LYS A 230 -6.28 29.82 -0.67
C LYS A 230 -6.40 29.90 0.84
N SER A 231 -6.41 28.77 1.51
CA SER A 231 -6.58 28.65 2.96
C SER A 231 -5.54 27.72 3.58
N ASP A 232 -5.42 27.74 4.90
CA ASP A 232 -4.69 26.72 5.64
C ASP A 232 -5.44 25.39 5.51
N GLU A 233 -4.70 24.31 5.24
CA GLU A 233 -5.30 22.99 5.03
C GLU A 233 -4.92 22.05 6.16
N LYS A 234 -5.91 21.32 6.67
CA LYS A 234 -5.76 20.40 7.80
C LYS A 234 -6.15 18.98 7.39
N PHE A 235 -5.28 18.04 7.69
CA PHE A 235 -5.46 16.66 7.38
C PHE A 235 -5.23 15.81 8.64
N ASN A 236 -6.08 14.82 8.85
CA ASN A 236 -5.94 13.84 9.91
C ASN A 236 -5.61 12.48 9.28
N TYR A 237 -4.60 11.80 9.80
CA TYR A 237 -4.15 10.50 9.34
C TYR A 237 -4.13 9.50 10.49
N LYS A 238 -4.65 8.31 10.25
CA LYS A 238 -4.60 7.20 11.19
C LYS A 238 -4.68 5.88 10.45
N LEU A 239 -4.38 4.79 11.14
CA LEU A 239 -4.71 3.47 10.62
C LEU A 239 -6.23 3.27 10.61
N SER A 240 -6.73 2.59 9.60
CA SER A 240 -8.15 2.21 9.55
C SER A 240 -8.50 1.25 10.69
N SER A 241 -9.73 1.28 11.14
CA SER A 241 -10.26 0.26 12.07
C SER A 241 -10.54 -1.08 11.38
N ARG A 242 -10.55 -1.10 10.04
CA ARG A 242 -10.76 -2.28 9.21
C ARG A 242 -9.45 -2.80 8.66
N ASN A 243 -9.38 -4.11 8.44
CA ASN A 243 -8.22 -4.78 7.85
C ASN A 243 -8.56 -5.41 6.51
N LEU A 244 -7.62 -5.40 5.57
CA LEU A 244 -7.65 -6.21 4.37
C LEU A 244 -7.08 -7.61 4.68
N LYS A 245 -7.77 -8.65 4.23
CA LYS A 245 -7.24 -10.02 4.25
C LYS A 245 -6.35 -10.23 3.02
N VAL A 246 -5.05 -10.41 3.25
CA VAL A 246 -4.08 -10.75 2.21
C VAL A 246 -3.66 -12.20 2.43
N LEU A 247 -3.89 -13.06 1.44
CA LEU A 247 -3.46 -14.44 1.48
C LEU A 247 -1.96 -14.49 1.20
N GLU A 248 -1.20 -15.03 2.15
CA GLU A 248 0.24 -15.18 2.04
C GLU A 248 0.59 -16.62 2.42
N GLU A 249 1.22 -17.36 1.51
CA GLU A 249 1.66 -18.73 1.77
C GLU A 249 3.11 -18.80 2.28
N LEU A 250 3.91 -17.75 2.10
CA LEU A 250 5.30 -17.76 2.52
C LEU A 250 5.43 -17.28 3.97
N ASP A 251 5.96 -18.16 4.83
CA ASP A 251 6.45 -17.83 6.18
C ASP A 251 7.83 -17.13 6.17
N ILE A 252 8.36 -16.79 5.01
CA ILE A 252 9.65 -16.09 4.92
C ILE A 252 9.45 -14.67 5.48
N PRO A 253 10.21 -14.28 6.51
CA PRO A 253 10.17 -12.91 6.99
C PRO A 253 10.49 -11.95 5.85
N LYS A 254 9.59 -11.00 5.57
CA LYS A 254 9.82 -10.01 4.50
C LYS A 254 11.07 -9.18 4.74
N LEU A 255 11.52 -9.10 5.99
CA LEU A 255 12.80 -8.50 6.35
C LEU A 255 13.99 -9.26 5.74
N ASP A 256 13.99 -10.60 5.78
CA ASP A 256 15.07 -11.41 5.18
C ASP A 256 15.10 -11.24 3.66
N LEU A 257 13.93 -11.18 3.03
CA LEU A 257 13.82 -10.90 1.61
C LEU A 257 14.40 -9.53 1.26
N PHE A 258 14.10 -8.50 2.04
CA PHE A 258 14.61 -7.16 1.87
C PHE A 258 16.13 -7.09 2.03
N LEU A 259 16.66 -7.64 3.13
CA LEU A 259 18.11 -7.64 3.40
C LEU A 259 18.88 -8.38 2.31
N ASN A 260 18.35 -9.50 1.81
CA ASN A 260 18.95 -10.26 0.71
C ASN A 260 18.95 -9.49 -0.63
N GLN A 261 18.02 -8.55 -0.83
CA GLN A 261 18.00 -7.71 -2.03
C GLN A 261 18.96 -6.51 -1.94
N ILE A 262 19.10 -5.93 -0.75
CA ILE A 262 20.03 -4.81 -0.52
C ILE A 262 21.49 -5.27 -0.52
N LEU A 263 21.77 -6.48 -0.02
CA LEU A 263 23.13 -7.02 0.11
C LEU A 263 23.65 -7.66 -1.19
N ARG A 264 22.87 -7.62 -2.26
CA ARG A 264 23.27 -8.01 -3.62
C ARG A 264 23.69 -6.80 -4.45
#